data_f2e1b6cfbc1c97e22fd71d1aa20d2500
#
_entry.id   f2e1b6cfbc1c97e22fd71d1aa20d2500
#
_cell.length_a   1.000
_cell.length_b   1.000
_cell.length_c   1.000
_cell.angle_alpha   90.00
_cell.angle_beta   90.00
_cell.angle_gamma   90.00
#
_symmetry.space_group_name_H-M   'P 1'
#
loop_
_entity.id
_entity.type
_entity.pdbx_description
1 polymer ?
#
loop_
_entity_poly.entity_id
_entity_poly.type
_entity_poly.pdbx_seq_one_letter_code
_entity_poly.pdbx_strand_id
1 'polypeptide(L)'
;TMGIAPTRTLAKVASKYGKRFKGYHGVCLIDTDDKRIKALQGLDVADVWGIGRRSVSKLNYYGVHTAYDLVQRSESWVRKMLTISGVRTWRELHGESCIDIEELPQKKSICTSRSFADEGLSELSHLEEAVANFASACSRKLKQQHSCCGAVTVFAYTSRFRTDVPRRAINHTSVMTVPTNDLRELVSTAVDALRSQWPVDTCCFKKAGVIVWDICPDTAVQTYLFDKVDRAKQARLAAAIDCINRKNGYGMVKIAVQGTGNDWHLKHEHASQRYTTDLNEIIKVKA
;
A
#
# COMPACT_ATOMS: atom_id res chain seq x y z
N THR A 1 -2.32 11.72 -18.28
CA THR A 1 -3.00 11.01 -19.38
C THR A 1 -4.35 10.53 -18.91
N MET A 2 -5.33 10.55 -19.80
CA MET A 2 -6.72 10.19 -19.53
C MET A 2 -7.15 9.07 -20.49
N GLY A 3 -7.82 8.06 -19.96
CA GLY A 3 -8.44 6.99 -20.75
C GLY A 3 -9.93 6.96 -20.47
N ILE A 4 -10.76 6.99 -21.50
CA ILE A 4 -12.22 6.98 -21.42
C ILE A 4 -12.70 5.73 -22.16
N ALA A 5 -13.53 4.92 -21.48
CA ALA A 5 -14.11 3.70 -22.03
C ALA A 5 -15.30 3.23 -21.18
N PRO A 6 -16.14 2.31 -21.70
CA PRO A 6 -17.31 1.80 -20.98
C PRO A 6 -16.98 1.07 -19.68
N THR A 7 -15.79 0.44 -19.57
CA THR A 7 -15.38 -0.33 -18.40
C THR A 7 -14.08 0.16 -17.83
N ARG A 8 -13.80 -0.17 -16.54
CA ARG A 8 -12.56 0.20 -15.85
C ARG A 8 -11.33 -0.37 -16.54
N THR A 9 -11.38 -1.64 -16.95
CA THR A 9 -10.25 -2.29 -17.61
C THR A 9 -9.98 -1.66 -18.97
N LEU A 10 -11.01 -1.38 -19.78
CA LEU A 10 -10.85 -0.67 -21.06
C LEU A 10 -10.38 0.77 -20.87
N ALA A 11 -10.82 1.48 -19.83
CA ALA A 11 -10.30 2.82 -19.52
C ALA A 11 -8.80 2.79 -19.17
N LYS A 12 -8.32 1.73 -18.50
CA LYS A 12 -6.87 1.51 -18.27
C LYS A 12 -6.13 1.23 -19.56
N VAL A 13 -6.72 0.45 -20.48
CA VAL A 13 -6.17 0.25 -21.84
C VAL A 13 -6.08 1.59 -22.57
N ALA A 14 -7.17 2.36 -22.62
CA ALA A 14 -7.19 3.68 -23.26
C ALA A 14 -6.13 4.63 -22.65
N SER A 15 -6.02 4.69 -21.33
CA SER A 15 -5.01 5.50 -20.66
C SER A 15 -3.58 5.11 -21.03
N LYS A 16 -3.31 3.81 -21.22
CA LYS A 16 -2.00 3.32 -21.68
C LYS A 16 -1.71 3.78 -23.12
N TYR A 17 -2.70 3.74 -24.01
CA TYR A 17 -2.57 4.26 -25.38
C TYR A 17 -2.33 5.77 -25.39
N GLY A 18 -3.08 6.53 -24.62
CA GLY A 18 -2.88 7.97 -24.45
C GLY A 18 -1.48 8.35 -23.95
N LYS A 19 -0.86 7.46 -23.13
CA LYS A 19 0.52 7.64 -22.64
C LYS A 19 1.57 7.24 -23.69
N ARG A 20 1.35 6.12 -24.40
CA ARG A 20 2.34 5.51 -25.29
C ARG A 20 2.46 6.24 -26.64
N PHE A 21 1.35 6.70 -27.19
CA PHE A 21 1.30 7.26 -28.51
C PHE A 21 1.02 8.77 -28.49
N LYS A 22 1.98 9.55 -28.97
CA LYS A 22 1.91 11.02 -29.00
C LYS A 22 0.68 11.56 -29.74
N GLY A 23 0.20 10.87 -30.80
CA GLY A 23 -0.97 11.25 -31.57
C GLY A 23 -2.28 11.34 -30.81
N TYR A 24 -2.34 10.74 -29.60
CA TYR A 24 -3.50 10.87 -28.71
C TYR A 24 -3.44 12.12 -27.82
N HIS A 25 -2.35 12.88 -27.82
CA HIS A 25 -2.18 14.08 -26.99
C HIS A 25 -2.53 13.86 -25.50
N GLY A 26 -2.25 12.65 -24.99
CA GLY A 26 -2.52 12.27 -23.60
C GLY A 26 -3.95 11.81 -23.29
N VAL A 27 -4.88 11.84 -24.26
CA VAL A 27 -6.27 11.42 -24.08
C VAL A 27 -6.65 10.37 -25.14
N CYS A 28 -7.15 9.22 -24.71
CA CYS A 28 -7.64 8.17 -25.61
C CYS A 28 -9.06 7.78 -25.24
N LEU A 29 -9.94 7.69 -26.24
CA LEU A 29 -11.33 7.30 -26.11
C LEU A 29 -11.57 5.96 -26.83
N ILE A 30 -12.09 4.96 -26.12
CA ILE A 30 -12.57 3.68 -26.63
C ILE A 30 -14.08 3.63 -26.40
N ASP A 31 -14.87 4.04 -27.38
CA ASP A 31 -16.33 4.17 -27.32
C ASP A 31 -17.06 3.24 -28.32
N THR A 32 -16.31 2.61 -29.23
CA THR A 32 -16.85 1.69 -30.24
C THR A 32 -16.12 0.35 -30.21
N ASP A 33 -16.80 -0.70 -30.73
CA ASP A 33 -16.21 -2.03 -30.82
C ASP A 33 -14.98 -2.08 -31.73
N ASP A 34 -14.98 -1.34 -32.82
CA ASP A 34 -13.82 -1.26 -33.73
C ASP A 34 -12.58 -0.72 -33.02
N LYS A 35 -12.75 0.37 -32.24
CA LYS A 35 -11.67 0.94 -31.43
C LYS A 35 -11.23 -0.03 -30.33
N ARG A 36 -12.18 -0.73 -29.71
CA ARG A 36 -11.91 -1.75 -28.70
C ARG A 36 -11.06 -2.89 -29.27
N ILE A 37 -11.52 -3.48 -30.37
CA ILE A 37 -10.82 -4.60 -31.03
C ILE A 37 -9.41 -4.18 -31.45
N LYS A 38 -9.27 -3.03 -32.12
CA LYS A 38 -7.97 -2.49 -32.54
C LYS A 38 -7.03 -2.26 -31.33
N ALA A 39 -7.54 -1.74 -30.23
CA ALA A 39 -6.76 -1.52 -29.02
C ALA A 39 -6.32 -2.84 -28.40
N LEU A 40 -7.19 -3.86 -28.33
CA LEU A 40 -6.87 -5.16 -27.75
C LEU A 40 -5.85 -5.94 -28.60
N GLN A 41 -5.90 -5.83 -29.93
CA GLN A 41 -4.92 -6.45 -30.84
C GLN A 41 -3.51 -5.90 -30.66
N GLY A 42 -3.38 -4.61 -30.38
CA GLY A 42 -2.09 -3.96 -30.15
C GLY A 42 -1.60 -3.97 -28.71
N LEU A 43 -2.35 -4.58 -27.79
CA LEU A 43 -2.01 -4.62 -26.36
C LEU A 43 -1.49 -5.99 -25.96
N ASP A 44 -0.25 -6.04 -25.44
CA ASP A 44 0.29 -7.26 -24.83
C ASP A 44 -0.57 -7.68 -23.63
N VAL A 45 -0.80 -8.98 -23.49
CA VAL A 45 -1.57 -9.54 -22.35
C VAL A 45 -0.94 -9.21 -20.99
N ALA A 46 0.38 -9.04 -20.96
CA ALA A 46 1.11 -8.59 -19.76
C ALA A 46 0.74 -7.18 -19.31
N ASP A 47 0.21 -6.38 -20.22
CA ASP A 47 -0.17 -5.00 -20.00
C ASP A 47 -1.64 -4.83 -19.58
N VAL A 48 -2.39 -5.92 -19.57
CA VAL A 48 -3.79 -5.92 -19.12
C VAL A 48 -3.85 -5.78 -17.62
N TRP A 49 -4.62 -4.79 -17.16
CA TRP A 49 -4.84 -4.59 -15.73
C TRP A 49 -5.52 -5.80 -15.09
N GLY A 50 -4.94 -6.31 -14.00
CA GLY A 50 -5.41 -7.53 -13.32
C GLY A 50 -4.68 -8.81 -13.76
N ILE A 51 -3.89 -8.79 -14.81
CA ILE A 51 -3.05 -9.92 -15.24
C ILE A 51 -1.64 -9.79 -14.66
N GLY A 52 -1.32 -10.60 -13.66
CA GLY A 52 0.00 -10.61 -13.01
C GLY A 52 1.02 -11.49 -13.73
N ARG A 53 2.31 -11.35 -13.41
CA ARG A 53 3.44 -12.05 -14.08
C ARG A 53 3.24 -13.58 -14.18
N ARG A 54 2.75 -14.23 -13.12
CA ARG A 54 2.49 -15.69 -13.14
C ARG A 54 1.40 -16.06 -14.14
N SER A 55 0.36 -15.24 -14.24
CA SER A 55 -0.73 -15.44 -15.21
C SER A 55 -0.24 -15.20 -16.63
N VAL A 56 0.61 -14.21 -16.87
CA VAL A 56 1.23 -13.95 -18.18
C VAL A 56 2.01 -15.18 -18.68
N SER A 57 2.90 -15.73 -17.85
CA SER A 57 3.68 -16.92 -18.22
C SER A 57 2.77 -18.10 -18.60
N LYS A 58 1.69 -18.29 -17.84
CA LYS A 58 0.70 -19.34 -18.13
C LYS A 58 -0.08 -19.08 -19.42
N LEU A 59 -0.52 -17.84 -19.65
CA LEU A 59 -1.25 -17.43 -20.86
C LEU A 59 -0.38 -17.61 -22.11
N ASN A 60 0.86 -17.13 -22.06
CA ASN A 60 1.82 -17.27 -23.17
C ASN A 60 2.08 -18.74 -23.52
N TYR A 61 2.16 -19.64 -22.54
CA TYR A 61 2.29 -21.08 -22.78
C TYR A 61 1.12 -21.64 -23.60
N TYR A 62 -0.09 -21.09 -23.44
CA TYR A 62 -1.27 -21.49 -24.23
C TYR A 62 -1.50 -20.62 -25.47
N GLY A 63 -0.50 -19.87 -25.93
CA GLY A 63 -0.57 -19.06 -27.16
C GLY A 63 -1.46 -17.83 -27.04
N VAL A 64 -1.61 -17.27 -25.83
CA VAL A 64 -2.33 -16.02 -25.58
C VAL A 64 -1.29 -14.93 -25.29
N HIS A 65 -0.99 -14.12 -26.28
CA HIS A 65 0.04 -13.08 -26.23
C HIS A 65 -0.55 -11.65 -26.16
N THR A 66 -1.70 -11.45 -26.76
CA THR A 66 -2.40 -10.16 -26.79
C THR A 66 -3.66 -10.19 -25.92
N ALA A 67 -4.15 -8.99 -25.56
CA ALA A 67 -5.45 -8.86 -24.92
C ALA A 67 -6.57 -9.36 -25.85
N TYR A 68 -6.39 -9.27 -27.18
CA TYR A 68 -7.33 -9.82 -28.14
C TYR A 68 -7.37 -11.33 -28.12
N ASP A 69 -6.21 -12.02 -28.06
CA ASP A 69 -6.17 -13.47 -27.93
C ASP A 69 -6.90 -13.96 -26.67
N LEU A 70 -6.83 -13.18 -25.57
CA LEU A 70 -7.52 -13.50 -24.34
C LEU A 70 -9.05 -13.43 -24.52
N VAL A 71 -9.58 -12.39 -25.17
CA VAL A 71 -11.03 -12.26 -25.35
C VAL A 71 -11.59 -13.26 -26.37
N GLN A 72 -10.77 -13.87 -27.22
CA GLN A 72 -11.18 -14.97 -28.09
C GLN A 72 -11.34 -16.31 -27.36
N ARG A 73 -10.91 -16.41 -26.11
CA ARG A 73 -11.08 -17.63 -25.31
C ARG A 73 -12.46 -17.68 -24.67
N SER A 74 -12.98 -18.89 -24.46
CA SER A 74 -14.24 -19.07 -23.74
C SER A 74 -14.15 -18.66 -22.27
N GLU A 75 -15.25 -18.19 -21.68
CA GLU A 75 -15.31 -17.85 -20.26
C GLU A 75 -14.89 -19.03 -19.37
N SER A 76 -15.32 -20.24 -19.70
CA SER A 76 -14.99 -21.47 -18.96
C SER A 76 -13.49 -21.74 -18.96
N TRP A 77 -12.81 -21.51 -20.10
CA TRP A 77 -11.36 -21.62 -20.19
C TRP A 77 -10.68 -20.56 -19.33
N VAL A 78 -11.11 -19.29 -19.41
CA VAL A 78 -10.55 -18.19 -18.63
C VAL A 78 -10.73 -18.44 -17.13
N ARG A 79 -11.89 -18.94 -16.71
CA ARG A 79 -12.17 -19.31 -15.31
C ARG A 79 -11.20 -20.36 -14.78
N LYS A 80 -10.91 -21.38 -15.59
CA LYS A 80 -9.95 -22.43 -15.25
C LYS A 80 -8.51 -21.89 -15.15
N MET A 81 -8.14 -20.94 -16.01
CA MET A 81 -6.78 -20.42 -16.09
C MET A 81 -6.49 -19.28 -15.09
N LEU A 82 -7.44 -18.37 -14.89
CA LEU A 82 -7.23 -17.09 -14.18
C LEU A 82 -8.16 -16.87 -12.98
N THR A 83 -9.02 -17.84 -12.66
CA THR A 83 -10.03 -17.75 -11.60
C THR A 83 -11.13 -16.70 -11.89
N ILE A 84 -11.98 -16.41 -10.90
CA ILE A 84 -13.08 -15.43 -11.03
C ILE A 84 -12.59 -14.01 -11.31
N SER A 85 -11.45 -13.62 -10.76
CA SER A 85 -10.87 -12.29 -11.03
C SER A 85 -10.48 -12.12 -12.49
N GLY A 86 -9.92 -13.17 -13.11
CA GLY A 86 -9.63 -13.16 -14.54
C GLY A 86 -10.89 -13.13 -15.41
N VAL A 87 -11.97 -13.79 -15.00
CA VAL A 87 -13.26 -13.73 -15.70
C VAL A 87 -13.84 -12.31 -15.68
N ARG A 88 -13.78 -11.62 -14.53
CA ARG A 88 -14.19 -10.22 -14.45
C ARG A 88 -13.38 -9.34 -15.39
N THR A 89 -12.04 -9.46 -15.41
CA THR A 89 -11.19 -8.74 -16.37
C THR A 89 -11.55 -9.09 -17.82
N TRP A 90 -11.80 -10.34 -18.14
CA TRP A 90 -12.19 -10.80 -19.47
C TRP A 90 -13.53 -10.20 -19.92
N ARG A 91 -14.55 -10.18 -19.08
CA ARG A 91 -15.85 -9.53 -19.35
C ARG A 91 -15.70 -8.03 -19.56
N GLU A 92 -14.90 -7.36 -18.73
CA GLU A 92 -14.62 -5.94 -18.91
C GLU A 92 -13.92 -5.62 -20.22
N LEU A 93 -13.03 -6.50 -20.70
CA LEU A 93 -12.43 -6.35 -22.04
C LEU A 93 -13.45 -6.57 -23.17
N HIS A 94 -14.56 -7.27 -22.92
CA HIS A 94 -15.70 -7.35 -23.86
C HIS A 94 -16.62 -6.12 -23.81
N GLY A 95 -16.41 -5.20 -22.85
CA GLY A 95 -17.24 -4.02 -22.67
C GLY A 95 -18.34 -4.19 -21.62
N GLU A 96 -18.42 -5.34 -20.95
CA GLU A 96 -19.36 -5.63 -19.88
C GLU A 96 -18.78 -5.15 -18.53
N SER A 97 -19.36 -4.10 -17.94
CA SER A 97 -18.93 -3.59 -16.63
C SER A 97 -19.31 -4.57 -15.52
N CYS A 98 -18.31 -5.08 -14.81
CA CYS A 98 -18.48 -6.02 -13.69
C CYS A 98 -17.53 -5.78 -12.52
N ILE A 99 -16.79 -4.67 -12.52
CA ILE A 99 -15.98 -4.20 -11.42
C ILE A 99 -16.58 -2.89 -10.91
N ASP A 100 -17.54 -2.99 -10.00
CA ASP A 100 -18.22 -1.83 -9.42
C ASP A 100 -17.32 -1.06 -8.43
N ILE A 101 -17.75 0.16 -8.08
CA ILE A 101 -17.21 0.90 -6.95
C ILE A 101 -17.85 0.30 -5.69
N GLU A 102 -17.24 -0.77 -5.19
CA GLU A 102 -17.65 -1.38 -3.93
C GLU A 102 -17.29 -0.45 -2.76
N GLU A 103 -18.13 -0.39 -1.73
CA GLU A 103 -17.73 0.14 -0.44
C GLU A 103 -16.52 -0.66 0.06
N LEU A 104 -15.48 0.05 0.49
CA LEU A 104 -14.27 -0.62 0.96
C LEU A 104 -14.59 -1.40 2.24
N PRO A 105 -14.45 -2.73 2.25
CA PRO A 105 -14.63 -3.51 3.45
C PRO A 105 -13.59 -3.10 4.51
N GLN A 106 -13.88 -3.37 5.77
CA GLN A 106 -12.92 -3.16 6.84
C GLN A 106 -11.60 -3.87 6.53
N LYS A 107 -10.51 -3.19 6.77
CA LYS A 107 -9.18 -3.72 6.46
C LYS A 107 -8.84 -4.88 7.37
N LYS A 108 -8.46 -6.01 6.82
CA LYS A 108 -7.97 -7.19 7.55
C LYS A 108 -6.51 -7.05 8.00
N SER A 109 -5.78 -6.12 7.39
CA SER A 109 -4.43 -5.75 7.77
C SER A 109 -4.15 -4.30 7.39
N ILE A 110 -3.26 -3.64 8.13
CA ILE A 110 -2.83 -2.28 7.84
C ILE A 110 -1.31 -2.30 7.73
N CYS A 111 -0.80 -1.85 6.59
CA CYS A 111 0.64 -1.70 6.36
C CYS A 111 1.00 -0.22 6.26
N THR A 112 2.08 0.16 6.94
CA THR A 112 2.76 1.43 6.74
C THR A 112 4.21 1.15 6.46
N SER A 113 4.70 1.57 5.28
CA SER A 113 6.08 1.32 4.86
C SER A 113 6.58 2.45 3.98
N ARG A 114 7.91 2.64 3.97
CA ARG A 114 8.58 3.57 3.05
C ARG A 114 9.86 2.98 2.50
N SER A 115 10.22 3.39 1.30
CA SER A 115 11.57 3.24 0.76
C SER A 115 12.36 4.47 1.15
N PHE A 116 13.60 4.27 1.55
CA PHE A 116 14.49 5.35 1.96
C PHE A 116 15.25 5.93 0.76
N ALA A 117 15.71 7.18 0.90
CA ALA A 117 16.50 7.84 -0.13
C ALA A 117 17.89 7.17 -0.28
N ASP A 118 18.61 7.57 -1.29
CA ASP A 118 20.01 7.19 -1.57
C ASP A 118 20.27 5.69 -1.42
N GLU A 119 21.23 5.30 -0.60
CA GLU A 119 21.60 3.89 -0.38
C GLU A 119 20.71 3.17 0.64
N GLY A 120 19.90 3.89 1.39
CA GLY A 120 19.06 3.37 2.48
C GLY A 120 19.61 3.76 3.85
N LEU A 121 19.16 3.06 4.90
CA LEU A 121 19.57 3.28 6.28
C LEU A 121 20.44 2.13 6.77
N SER A 122 21.60 2.46 7.37
CA SER A 122 22.55 1.51 7.94
C SER A 122 22.58 1.51 9.46
N GLU A 123 22.07 2.56 10.11
CA GLU A 123 22.08 2.70 11.55
C GLU A 123 20.78 2.21 12.17
N LEU A 124 20.88 1.43 13.24
CA LEU A 124 19.74 0.91 13.98
C LEU A 124 18.83 2.03 14.50
N SER A 125 19.43 3.10 15.04
CA SER A 125 18.70 4.25 15.60
C SER A 125 17.76 4.90 14.58
N HIS A 126 18.24 5.13 13.35
CA HIS A 126 17.43 5.72 12.28
C HIS A 126 16.29 4.76 11.82
N LEU A 127 16.57 3.45 11.81
CA LEU A 127 15.55 2.47 11.45
C LEU A 127 14.51 2.29 12.56
N GLU A 128 14.92 2.36 13.84
CA GLU A 128 14.01 2.38 15.00
C GLU A 128 13.08 3.58 14.95
N GLU A 129 13.61 4.76 14.66
CA GLU A 129 12.81 5.98 14.51
C GLU A 129 11.77 5.81 13.39
N ALA A 130 12.18 5.30 12.23
CA ALA A 130 11.28 5.05 11.11
C ALA A 130 10.19 4.03 11.46
N VAL A 131 10.55 2.89 12.05
CA VAL A 131 9.63 1.82 12.46
C VAL A 131 8.66 2.31 13.54
N ALA A 132 9.13 3.09 14.51
CA ALA A 132 8.29 3.70 15.54
C ALA A 132 7.22 4.63 14.92
N ASN A 133 7.61 5.44 13.93
CA ASN A 133 6.68 6.29 13.21
C ASN A 133 5.68 5.50 12.35
N PHE A 134 6.11 4.37 11.75
CA PHE A 134 5.20 3.49 11.00
C PHE A 134 4.20 2.78 11.93
N ALA A 135 4.64 2.30 13.10
CA ALA A 135 3.77 1.71 14.10
C ALA A 135 2.76 2.73 14.64
N SER A 136 3.19 3.98 14.88
CA SER A 136 2.32 5.09 15.26
C SER A 136 1.24 5.36 14.20
N ALA A 137 1.61 5.37 12.93
CA ALA A 137 0.65 5.52 11.82
C ALA A 137 -0.33 4.33 11.73
N CYS A 138 0.10 3.11 12.05
CA CYS A 138 -0.78 1.94 12.14
C CYS A 138 -1.76 2.06 13.31
N SER A 139 -1.30 2.46 14.52
CA SER A 139 -2.15 2.73 15.69
C SER A 139 -3.29 3.70 15.35
N ARG A 140 -2.95 4.82 14.72
CA ARG A 140 -3.94 5.81 14.30
C ARG A 140 -4.99 5.23 13.35
N LYS A 141 -4.56 4.45 12.35
CA LYS A 141 -5.47 3.85 11.37
C LYS A 141 -6.36 2.79 12.00
N LEU A 142 -5.87 2.03 12.99
CA LEU A 142 -6.67 1.10 13.78
C LEU A 142 -7.77 1.85 14.55
N LYS A 143 -7.40 2.91 15.26
CA LYS A 143 -8.37 3.75 16.00
C LYS A 143 -9.42 4.38 15.06
N GLN A 144 -9.02 4.84 13.86
CA GLN A 144 -9.94 5.41 12.87
C GLN A 144 -10.99 4.42 12.36
N GLN A 145 -10.71 3.13 12.36
CA GLN A 145 -11.67 2.08 11.97
C GLN A 145 -12.25 1.34 13.18
N HIS A 146 -12.09 1.85 14.41
CA HIS A 146 -12.58 1.24 15.65
C HIS A 146 -12.16 -0.23 15.79
N SER A 147 -10.86 -0.49 15.68
CA SER A 147 -10.30 -1.84 15.71
C SER A 147 -9.02 -1.93 16.52
N CYS A 148 -8.69 -3.15 16.91
CA CYS A 148 -7.43 -3.55 17.54
C CYS A 148 -6.75 -4.61 16.66
N CYS A 149 -5.44 -4.81 16.82
CA CYS A 149 -4.70 -5.89 16.16
C CYS A 149 -4.13 -6.88 17.16
N GLY A 150 -4.13 -8.16 16.81
CA GLY A 150 -3.54 -9.25 17.58
C GLY A 150 -2.08 -9.53 17.22
N ALA A 151 -1.56 -8.98 16.11
CA ALA A 151 -0.18 -9.23 15.72
C ALA A 151 0.44 -8.04 14.97
N VAL A 152 1.76 -7.90 15.14
CA VAL A 152 2.60 -6.86 14.53
C VAL A 152 3.76 -7.53 13.79
N THR A 153 3.92 -7.26 12.53
CA THR A 153 5.08 -7.68 11.74
C THR A 153 5.93 -6.49 11.38
N VAL A 154 7.22 -6.56 11.67
CA VAL A 154 8.22 -5.61 11.20
C VAL A 154 9.00 -6.25 10.07
N PHE A 155 9.19 -5.51 9.00
CA PHE A 155 10.03 -5.93 7.90
C PHE A 155 10.97 -4.82 7.45
N ALA A 156 12.17 -5.22 7.05
CA ALA A 156 13.12 -4.36 6.35
C ALA A 156 13.91 -5.19 5.33
N TYR A 157 14.29 -4.59 4.20
CA TYR A 157 15.12 -5.28 3.21
C TYR A 157 16.03 -4.33 2.44
N THR A 158 17.17 -4.86 2.02
CA THR A 158 18.13 -4.20 1.14
C THR A 158 17.56 -4.08 -0.27
N SER A 159 18.16 -3.25 -1.12
CA SER A 159 17.71 -3.09 -2.51
C SER A 159 17.78 -4.42 -3.27
N ARG A 160 16.70 -4.76 -3.97
CA ARG A 160 16.66 -5.92 -4.86
C ARG A 160 17.31 -5.66 -6.22
N PHE A 161 17.57 -4.41 -6.54
CA PHE A 161 18.10 -3.96 -7.83
C PHE A 161 19.62 -3.74 -7.82
N ARG A 162 20.21 -3.67 -6.62
CA ARG A 162 21.65 -3.57 -6.45
C ARG A 162 22.26 -4.96 -6.34
N THR A 163 23.27 -5.23 -7.15
CA THR A 163 24.03 -6.50 -7.17
C THR A 163 25.30 -6.42 -6.32
N ASP A 164 25.73 -5.22 -6.00
CA ASP A 164 26.91 -4.88 -5.19
C ASP A 164 26.65 -4.93 -3.67
N VAL A 165 25.40 -5.07 -3.26
CA VAL A 165 24.99 -5.12 -1.84
C VAL A 165 24.42 -6.50 -1.51
N PRO A 166 24.85 -7.13 -0.40
CA PRO A 166 24.26 -8.39 0.05
C PRO A 166 22.75 -8.27 0.26
N ARG A 167 22.01 -9.27 -0.22
CA ARG A 167 20.57 -9.33 0.03
C ARG A 167 20.32 -9.72 1.47
N ARG A 168 19.77 -8.80 2.24
CA ARG A 168 19.34 -9.02 3.63
C ARG A 168 17.88 -8.65 3.77
N ALA A 169 17.19 -9.38 4.63
CA ALA A 169 15.80 -9.10 4.98
C ALA A 169 15.59 -9.38 6.47
N ILE A 170 14.94 -8.45 7.14
CA ILE A 170 14.30 -8.63 8.44
C ILE A 170 12.83 -8.89 8.15
N ASN A 171 12.24 -9.88 8.80
CA ASN A 171 10.81 -10.13 8.77
C ASN A 171 10.44 -10.88 10.05
N HIS A 172 9.98 -10.15 11.05
CA HIS A 172 9.63 -10.71 12.35
C HIS A 172 8.20 -10.34 12.73
N THR A 173 7.46 -11.33 13.22
CA THR A 173 6.09 -11.17 13.68
C THR A 173 6.01 -11.44 15.17
N SER A 174 5.48 -10.47 15.90
CA SER A 174 5.16 -10.58 17.33
C SER A 174 3.65 -10.67 17.51
N VAL A 175 3.19 -11.67 18.25
CA VAL A 175 1.78 -11.83 18.62
C VAL A 175 1.52 -11.10 19.93
N MET A 176 0.43 -10.34 20.00
CA MET A 176 0.02 -9.60 21.18
C MET A 176 -0.80 -10.52 22.08
N THR A 177 -0.51 -10.52 23.37
CA THR A 177 -1.30 -11.30 24.36
C THR A 177 -2.75 -10.82 24.42
N VAL A 178 -2.95 -9.51 24.31
CA VAL A 178 -4.26 -8.86 24.24
C VAL A 178 -4.27 -7.98 22.99
N PRO A 179 -5.25 -8.13 22.08
CA PRO A 179 -5.36 -7.25 20.94
C PRO A 179 -5.42 -5.79 21.35
N THR A 180 -4.65 -4.93 20.67
CA THR A 180 -4.51 -3.53 21.06
C THR A 180 -4.43 -2.58 19.86
N ASN A 181 -4.78 -1.32 20.09
CA ASN A 181 -4.49 -0.20 19.20
C ASN A 181 -3.67 0.89 19.91
N ASP A 182 -3.18 0.60 21.12
CA ASP A 182 -2.39 1.56 21.90
C ASP A 182 -1.05 1.85 21.21
N LEU A 183 -0.76 3.14 21.10
CA LEU A 183 0.45 3.63 20.45
C LEU A 183 1.73 3.08 21.09
N ARG A 184 1.81 3.02 22.41
CA ARG A 184 3.04 2.61 23.14
C ARG A 184 3.30 1.13 22.99
N GLU A 185 2.25 0.30 23.10
CA GLU A 185 2.37 -1.15 22.93
C GLU A 185 2.81 -1.49 21.51
N LEU A 186 2.19 -0.89 20.49
CA LEU A 186 2.54 -1.13 19.09
C LEU A 186 3.96 -0.67 18.77
N VAL A 187 4.37 0.51 19.25
CA VAL A 187 5.71 1.03 19.03
C VAL A 187 6.76 0.17 19.75
N SER A 188 6.55 -0.16 21.05
CA SER A 188 7.47 -1.03 21.79
C SER A 188 7.63 -2.38 21.10
N THR A 189 6.52 -3.05 20.79
CA THR A 189 6.53 -4.35 20.11
C THR A 189 7.26 -4.30 18.76
N ALA A 190 7.04 -3.24 17.99
CA ALA A 190 7.69 -3.10 16.68
C ALA A 190 9.20 -2.83 16.80
N VAL A 191 9.62 -1.99 17.74
CA VAL A 191 11.04 -1.70 17.97
C VAL A 191 11.77 -2.91 18.53
N ASP A 192 11.16 -3.64 19.49
CA ASP A 192 11.74 -4.86 20.05
C ASP A 192 11.87 -5.96 18.98
N ALA A 193 10.86 -6.09 18.11
CA ALA A 193 10.92 -7.00 16.96
C ALA A 193 12.07 -6.66 16.01
N LEU A 194 12.30 -5.37 15.73
CA LEU A 194 13.43 -4.91 14.91
C LEU A 194 14.77 -5.24 15.58
N ARG A 195 14.93 -4.91 16.86
CA ARG A 195 16.15 -5.16 17.65
C ARG A 195 16.52 -6.62 17.68
N SER A 196 15.54 -7.50 17.89
CA SER A 196 15.76 -8.95 17.98
C SER A 196 16.31 -9.56 16.69
N GLN A 197 16.11 -8.90 15.55
CA GLN A 197 16.52 -9.36 14.22
C GLN A 197 17.65 -8.51 13.62
N TRP A 198 18.21 -7.57 14.39
CA TRP A 198 19.23 -6.69 13.87
C TRP A 198 20.51 -7.50 13.52
N PRO A 199 20.99 -7.40 12.26
CA PRO A 199 22.18 -8.14 11.85
C PRO A 199 23.44 -7.58 12.50
N VAL A 200 24.40 -8.46 12.75
CA VAL A 200 25.73 -8.08 13.28
C VAL A 200 26.54 -7.32 12.20
N ASP A 201 26.33 -7.69 10.94
CA ASP A 201 27.03 -7.06 9.82
C ASP A 201 26.35 -5.76 9.39
N THR A 202 27.15 -4.77 9.02
CA THR A 202 26.64 -3.51 8.48
C THR A 202 25.94 -3.74 7.14
N CYS A 203 24.67 -3.35 7.03
CA CYS A 203 23.93 -3.40 5.79
C CYS A 203 22.98 -2.19 5.67
N CYS A 204 22.76 -1.74 4.43
CA CYS A 204 21.87 -0.61 4.14
C CYS A 204 20.47 -1.10 3.77
N PHE A 205 19.50 -0.90 4.65
CA PHE A 205 18.10 -1.23 4.39
C PHE A 205 17.45 -0.18 3.50
N LYS A 206 17.02 -0.57 2.32
CA LYS A 206 16.38 0.31 1.32
C LYS A 206 14.91 0.55 1.60
N LYS A 207 14.25 -0.37 2.28
CA LYS A 207 12.84 -0.25 2.64
C LYS A 207 12.57 -0.91 3.97
N ALA A 208 11.71 -0.27 4.77
CA ALA A 208 11.16 -0.87 5.98
C ALA A 208 9.66 -0.57 6.11
N GLY A 209 9.01 -1.33 6.98
CA GLY A 209 7.60 -1.12 7.29
C GLY A 209 7.11 -1.94 8.46
N VAL A 210 5.92 -1.57 8.90
CA VAL A 210 5.15 -2.26 9.93
C VAL A 210 3.83 -2.70 9.32
N ILE A 211 3.44 -3.95 9.57
CA ILE A 211 2.14 -4.49 9.23
C ILE A 211 1.46 -4.89 10.54
N VAL A 212 0.27 -4.39 10.76
CA VAL A 212 -0.61 -4.88 11.83
C VAL A 212 -1.71 -5.72 11.21
N TRP A 213 -2.01 -6.86 11.80
CA TRP A 213 -2.97 -7.83 11.30
C TRP A 213 -3.63 -8.59 12.44
N ASP A 214 -4.45 -9.59 12.13
CA ASP A 214 -5.34 -10.20 13.10
C ASP A 214 -6.23 -9.12 13.75
N ILE A 215 -6.96 -8.42 12.88
CA ILE A 215 -7.74 -7.24 13.26
C ILE A 215 -9.13 -7.67 13.74
N CYS A 216 -9.47 -7.23 14.95
CA CYS A 216 -10.80 -7.37 15.53
C CYS A 216 -11.42 -6.01 15.89
N PRO A 217 -12.74 -5.89 16.03
CA PRO A 217 -13.37 -4.68 16.56
C PRO A 217 -12.85 -4.35 17.97
N ASP A 218 -12.68 -3.06 18.28
CA ASP A 218 -12.22 -2.61 19.61
C ASP A 218 -13.21 -2.92 20.73
N THR A 219 -14.47 -3.18 20.38
CA THR A 219 -15.55 -3.62 21.28
C THR A 219 -15.56 -5.12 21.55
N ALA A 220 -14.76 -5.92 20.81
CA ALA A 220 -14.71 -7.38 20.90
C ALA A 220 -13.31 -7.90 21.30
N VAL A 221 -12.58 -7.12 22.08
CA VAL A 221 -11.25 -7.51 22.55
C VAL A 221 -11.37 -8.46 23.72
N GLN A 222 -10.84 -9.68 23.56
CA GLN A 222 -10.71 -10.63 24.67
C GLN A 222 -9.56 -10.20 25.57
N THR A 223 -9.87 -9.99 26.84
CA THR A 223 -8.88 -9.66 27.87
C THR A 223 -8.16 -10.93 28.37
N TYR A 224 -6.97 -10.73 28.92
CA TYR A 224 -6.17 -11.79 29.52
C TYR A 224 -6.20 -11.64 31.05
N LEU A 225 -6.48 -12.74 31.78
CA LEU A 225 -6.67 -12.72 33.24
C LEU A 225 -5.43 -12.19 33.99
N PHE A 226 -4.24 -12.44 33.46
CA PHE A 226 -2.98 -12.00 34.08
C PHE A 226 -2.39 -10.76 33.38
N ASP A 227 -3.22 -9.97 32.71
CA ASP A 227 -2.78 -8.71 32.09
C ASP A 227 -2.35 -7.73 33.20
N LYS A 228 -1.10 -7.32 33.18
CA LYS A 228 -0.52 -6.36 34.14
C LYS A 228 -0.77 -4.91 33.75
N VAL A 229 -1.36 -4.67 32.58
CA VAL A 229 -1.60 -3.32 32.05
C VAL A 229 -2.92 -2.78 32.59
N ASP A 230 -2.89 -1.62 33.21
CA ASP A 230 -4.12 -0.86 33.54
C ASP A 230 -4.70 -0.29 32.25
N ARG A 231 -5.58 -1.06 31.61
CA ARG A 231 -6.22 -0.72 30.33
C ARG A 231 -7.05 0.58 30.41
N ALA A 232 -7.68 0.83 31.56
CA ALA A 232 -8.49 2.05 31.75
C ALA A 232 -7.61 3.30 31.79
N LYS A 233 -6.50 3.24 32.51
CA LYS A 233 -5.51 4.33 32.55
C LYS A 233 -4.85 4.54 31.19
N GLN A 234 -4.51 3.45 30.51
CA GLN A 234 -3.94 3.47 29.15
C GLN A 234 -4.88 4.15 28.16
N ALA A 235 -6.16 3.78 28.14
CA ALA A 235 -7.17 4.37 27.27
C ALA A 235 -7.36 5.88 27.51
N ARG A 236 -7.39 6.31 28.79
CA ARG A 236 -7.47 7.75 29.14
C ARG A 236 -6.26 8.53 28.65
N LEU A 237 -5.05 7.98 28.80
CA LEU A 237 -3.83 8.62 28.31
C LEU A 237 -3.83 8.70 26.77
N ALA A 238 -4.20 7.61 26.08
CA ALA A 238 -4.31 7.58 24.64
C ALA A 238 -5.28 8.62 24.12
N ALA A 239 -6.46 8.74 24.76
CA ALA A 239 -7.47 9.76 24.39
C ALA A 239 -6.95 11.19 24.57
N ALA A 240 -6.20 11.46 25.66
CA ALA A 240 -5.59 12.78 25.89
C ALA A 240 -4.55 13.11 24.82
N ILE A 241 -3.65 12.19 24.47
CA ILE A 241 -2.66 12.36 23.41
C ILE A 241 -3.35 12.59 22.06
N ASP A 242 -4.36 11.80 21.74
CA ASP A 242 -5.11 11.94 20.48
C ASP A 242 -5.83 13.29 20.40
N CYS A 243 -6.37 13.79 21.52
CA CYS A 243 -7.00 15.09 21.60
C CYS A 243 -5.99 16.23 21.32
N ILE A 244 -4.82 16.20 21.95
CA ILE A 244 -3.75 17.18 21.75
C ILE A 244 -3.30 17.17 20.28
N ASN A 245 -3.02 15.99 19.74
CA ASN A 245 -2.54 15.83 18.36
C ASN A 245 -3.60 16.23 17.32
N ARG A 246 -4.89 16.11 17.63
CA ARG A 246 -5.98 16.57 16.75
C ARG A 246 -6.10 18.08 16.73
N LYS A 247 -5.95 18.74 17.89
CA LYS A 247 -6.09 20.20 18.02
C LYS A 247 -4.89 20.96 17.47
N ASN A 248 -3.68 20.48 17.73
CA ASN A 248 -2.44 21.23 17.49
C ASN A 248 -1.62 20.72 16.30
N GLY A 249 -2.11 19.71 15.60
CA GLY A 249 -1.40 19.11 14.49
C GLY A 249 -0.78 17.76 14.84
N TYR A 250 -0.57 16.98 13.80
CA TYR A 250 -0.17 15.60 13.93
C TYR A 250 1.28 15.48 14.46
N GLY A 251 1.44 14.70 15.53
CA GLY A 251 2.76 14.43 16.09
C GLY A 251 3.30 15.50 17.05
N MET A 252 2.44 16.36 17.60
CA MET A 252 2.84 17.29 18.67
C MET A 252 3.27 16.53 19.93
N VAL A 253 2.54 15.48 20.29
CA VAL A 253 2.96 14.54 21.33
C VAL A 253 3.38 13.24 20.66
N LYS A 254 4.63 12.82 20.89
CA LYS A 254 5.25 11.62 20.36
C LYS A 254 5.88 10.78 21.47
N ILE A 255 6.10 9.50 21.23
CA ILE A 255 6.99 8.66 22.05
C ILE A 255 8.43 8.99 21.68
N ALA A 256 9.33 9.05 22.66
CA ALA A 256 10.71 9.48 22.48
C ALA A 256 11.43 8.77 21.30
N VAL A 257 11.23 7.45 21.13
CA VAL A 257 11.83 6.67 20.05
C VAL A 257 11.35 7.08 18.63
N GLN A 258 10.25 7.85 18.52
CA GLN A 258 9.83 8.40 17.24
C GLN A 258 10.71 9.56 16.76
N GLY A 259 11.61 10.05 17.62
CA GLY A 259 12.60 11.07 17.30
C GLY A 259 12.04 12.37 16.76
N THR A 260 12.93 13.26 16.44
CA THR A 260 12.65 14.54 15.77
C THR A 260 13.41 14.66 14.44
N GLY A 261 14.21 13.65 14.10
CA GLY A 261 14.97 13.57 12.86
C GLY A 261 14.11 13.40 11.62
N ASN A 262 14.69 13.76 10.48
CA ASN A 262 14.07 13.61 9.16
C ASN A 262 14.90 12.76 8.21
N ASP A 263 15.97 12.11 8.69
CA ASP A 263 16.95 11.43 7.86
C ASP A 263 16.38 10.23 7.09
N TRP A 264 15.32 9.62 7.62
CA TRP A 264 14.58 8.54 6.96
C TRP A 264 13.45 9.03 6.04
N HIS A 265 13.16 10.34 5.99
CA HIS A 265 12.16 10.91 5.10
C HIS A 265 12.69 11.03 3.67
N LEU A 266 11.79 10.90 2.70
CA LEU A 266 12.11 11.26 1.31
C LEU A 266 12.31 12.78 1.24
N LYS A 267 13.39 13.19 0.59
CA LYS A 267 13.63 14.59 0.27
C LYS A 267 12.62 15.05 -0.79
N HIS A 268 11.92 16.13 -0.54
CA HIS A 268 10.94 16.75 -1.45
C HIS A 268 11.46 18.11 -1.94
N GLU A 269 12.62 18.13 -2.58
CA GLU A 269 13.29 19.37 -2.99
C GLU A 269 12.61 20.06 -4.19
N HIS A 270 11.84 19.31 -4.98
CA HIS A 270 11.15 19.79 -6.18
C HIS A 270 9.66 19.47 -6.19
N ALA A 271 9.00 19.58 -5.03
CA ALA A 271 7.55 19.39 -4.97
C ALA A 271 6.83 20.58 -5.61
N SER A 272 5.80 20.33 -6.40
CA SER A 272 4.88 21.35 -6.84
C SER A 272 4.07 21.89 -5.66
N GLN A 273 3.53 23.10 -5.80
CA GLN A 273 2.58 23.65 -4.83
C GLN A 273 1.33 22.76 -4.73
N ARG A 274 0.69 22.76 -3.57
CA ARG A 274 -0.47 21.91 -3.27
C ARG A 274 -1.78 22.56 -3.69
N TYR A 275 -1.92 22.92 -4.95
CA TYR A 275 -3.03 23.69 -5.51
C TYR A 275 -4.43 23.14 -5.20
N THR A 276 -4.56 21.84 -4.99
CA THR A 276 -5.86 21.17 -4.78
C THR A 276 -6.12 20.78 -3.32
N THR A 277 -5.13 20.90 -2.43
CA THR A 277 -5.22 20.41 -1.05
C THR A 277 -4.88 21.48 0.00
N ASP A 278 -4.36 22.64 -0.43
CA ASP A 278 -4.07 23.77 0.43
C ASP A 278 -4.59 25.06 -0.23
N LEU A 279 -5.60 25.65 0.38
CA LEU A 279 -6.24 26.87 -0.14
C LEU A 279 -5.30 28.08 -0.22
N ASN A 280 -4.25 28.11 0.62
CA ASN A 280 -3.27 29.20 0.61
C ASN A 280 -2.30 29.11 -0.58
N GLU A 281 -2.18 27.92 -1.18
CA GLU A 281 -1.30 27.66 -2.32
C GLU A 281 -2.03 27.71 -3.68
N ILE A 282 -3.32 28.09 -3.69
CA ILE A 282 -4.09 28.25 -4.94
C ILE A 282 -3.47 29.36 -5.80
N ILE A 283 -3.38 29.11 -7.10
CA ILE A 283 -2.88 30.09 -8.07
C ILE A 283 -3.78 31.34 -8.03
N LYS A 284 -3.19 32.46 -7.68
CA LYS A 284 -3.88 33.76 -7.74
C LYS A 284 -3.79 34.31 -9.15
N VAL A 285 -4.92 34.40 -9.84
CA VAL A 285 -5.03 35.02 -11.17
C VAL A 285 -5.32 36.49 -10.96
N LYS A 286 -4.55 37.35 -11.62
CA LYS A 286 -4.91 38.78 -11.73
C LYS A 286 -6.01 38.90 -12.77
N ALA A 287 -7.15 39.50 -12.39
CA ALA A 287 -8.21 39.83 -13.32
C ALA A 287 -7.79 41.01 -14.20
#